data_8f8e03d3c4917c77f225589323064f05
#
_entry.id   8f8e03d3c4917c77f225589323064f05
#
_cell.length_a   1.000
_cell.length_b   1.000
_cell.length_c   1.000
_cell.angle_alpha   90.00
_cell.angle_beta   90.00
_cell.angle_gamma   90.00
#
_symmetry.space_group_name_H-M   'P 1'
#
loop_
_entity.id
_entity.type
_entity.pdbx_description
1 polymer ?
#
loop_
_entity_poly.entity_id
_entity_poly.type
_entity_poly.pdbx_seq_one_letter_code
_entity_poly.pdbx_strand_id
1 'polypeptide(L)'
;MFDNDKLPVNEVHNILYKNKISLEKEMINLKYAYKKVISNKLYYKIDDPPFNKAAMDGYGYYDNGSRKFELLDEIFSAGSNKTDINVLENCCIKIMTGAMVPDNINKISKFEAADIVEENGKKYVYVKEEENSNNIILKSTSSKIGDLLLDIKRLEAEDISRLASNGFSEIEVFKSPKVAVISTGSELIEIGNKLEIGKIYDSNGFLIVNKLKDIDIDSKFYGIVKDEYDTLYSVISEALKENDIIIVNGGISFGTMDYSKRVFNNLGVEKLCHGVLIKPGKPFYFGVKKDGSKINKAIFGIPGNPFASLVSIENFVKPYINNCMGIRYDNCFYKFPLYENYKRKNSKVEEYYPVDFITNDKGTFVKLLDYKGSFYLPANMKALMKINIGINEIKAFENVEIKFI
;
A
#
# COMPACT_ATOMS: atom_id res chain seq x y z
N MET A 1 -36.91 10.42 -15.82
CA MET A 1 -36.21 10.14 -17.08
C MET A 1 -34.68 10.42 -16.98
N PHE A 2 -34.02 10.24 -15.79
CA PHE A 2 -32.63 10.62 -15.55
C PHE A 2 -31.77 9.49 -14.97
N ASP A 3 -32.23 8.25 -14.97
CA ASP A 3 -31.49 7.14 -14.32
C ASP A 3 -30.76 6.19 -15.27
N ASN A 4 -30.94 6.34 -16.61
CA ASN A 4 -30.35 5.42 -17.59
C ASN A 4 -28.88 5.64 -17.92
N ASP A 5 -28.25 6.75 -17.46
CA ASP A 5 -26.85 7.08 -17.79
C ASP A 5 -25.85 6.76 -16.68
N LYS A 6 -26.33 6.25 -15.53
CA LYS A 6 -25.47 5.97 -14.38
C LYS A 6 -24.96 4.55 -14.43
N LEU A 7 -23.65 4.43 -14.23
CA LEU A 7 -22.95 3.15 -14.29
C LEU A 7 -22.85 2.47 -12.92
N PRO A 8 -22.93 1.16 -12.85
CA PRO A 8 -22.52 0.40 -11.68
C PRO A 8 -21.06 0.69 -11.31
N VAL A 9 -20.71 0.56 -10.02
CA VAL A 9 -19.34 0.83 -9.51
C VAL A 9 -18.29 0.00 -10.22
N ASN A 10 -18.56 -1.28 -10.48
CA ASN A 10 -17.64 -2.18 -11.19
C ASN A 10 -17.39 -1.78 -12.65
N GLU A 11 -18.39 -1.22 -13.33
CA GLU A 11 -18.22 -0.69 -14.70
C GLU A 11 -17.34 0.56 -14.70
N VAL A 12 -17.53 1.45 -13.71
CA VAL A 12 -16.65 2.62 -13.54
C VAL A 12 -15.22 2.17 -13.30
N HIS A 13 -14.98 1.17 -12.45
CA HIS A 13 -13.63 0.60 -12.27
C HIS A 13 -13.05 0.06 -13.57
N ASN A 14 -13.84 -0.63 -14.39
CA ASN A 14 -13.39 -1.12 -15.69
C ASN A 14 -12.99 0.03 -16.64
N ILE A 15 -13.77 1.12 -16.65
CA ILE A 15 -13.44 2.32 -17.43
C ILE A 15 -12.13 2.94 -16.95
N LEU A 16 -11.98 3.15 -15.64
CA LEU A 16 -10.77 3.69 -15.03
C LEU A 16 -9.55 2.82 -15.36
N TYR A 17 -9.69 1.49 -15.23
CA TYR A 17 -8.62 0.54 -15.48
C TYR A 17 -8.13 0.58 -16.93
N LYS A 18 -9.03 0.65 -17.89
CA LYS A 18 -8.72 0.65 -19.32
C LYS A 18 -8.15 1.99 -19.82
N ASN A 19 -8.42 3.08 -19.13
CA ASN A 19 -8.10 4.44 -19.58
C ASN A 19 -7.05 5.13 -18.69
N LYS A 20 -5.99 4.41 -18.35
CA LYS A 20 -4.87 4.92 -17.53
C LYS A 20 -3.93 5.82 -18.32
N ILE A 21 -3.39 6.85 -17.67
CA ILE A 21 -2.26 7.62 -18.18
C ILE A 21 -0.98 6.78 -18.12
N SER A 22 -0.07 7.03 -19.06
CA SER A 22 1.28 6.45 -19.03
C SER A 22 2.19 7.31 -18.18
N LEU A 23 2.81 6.71 -17.17
CA LEU A 23 3.80 7.38 -16.34
C LEU A 23 5.21 7.05 -16.82
N GLU A 24 6.11 8.01 -16.67
CA GLU A 24 7.54 7.80 -16.84
C GLU A 24 8.09 6.97 -15.66
N LYS A 25 9.31 6.45 -15.87
CA LYS A 25 10.06 5.70 -14.88
C LYS A 25 11.37 6.42 -14.59
N GLU A 26 11.92 6.16 -13.42
CA GLU A 26 13.21 6.71 -13.00
C GLU A 26 13.96 5.73 -12.09
N MET A 27 15.30 5.82 -12.15
CA MET A 27 16.15 5.13 -11.20
C MET A 27 16.32 5.99 -9.95
N ILE A 28 16.12 5.41 -8.80
CA ILE A 28 16.32 6.09 -7.51
C ILE A 28 17.22 5.28 -6.59
N ASN A 29 17.94 5.96 -5.70
CA ASN A 29 18.68 5.30 -4.65
C ASN A 29 17.69 4.70 -3.62
N LEU A 30 18.01 3.49 -3.14
CA LEU A 30 17.14 2.72 -2.23
C LEU A 30 16.74 3.51 -0.97
N LYS A 31 17.59 4.39 -0.45
CA LYS A 31 17.29 5.25 0.72
C LYS A 31 16.11 6.19 0.52
N TYR A 32 15.71 6.47 -0.73
CA TYR A 32 14.55 7.31 -1.07
C TYR A 32 13.34 6.51 -1.57
N ALA A 33 13.41 5.18 -1.50
CA ALA A 33 12.42 4.30 -2.13
C ALA A 33 11.17 4.02 -1.27
N TYR A 34 11.16 4.43 0.00
CA TYR A 34 10.00 4.23 0.88
C TYR A 34 8.74 4.86 0.29
N LYS A 35 7.64 4.11 0.25
CA LYS A 35 6.36 4.46 -0.39
C LYS A 35 6.39 4.66 -1.91
N LYS A 36 7.54 4.56 -2.58
CA LYS A 36 7.58 4.55 -4.04
C LYS A 36 7.06 3.24 -4.60
N VAL A 37 6.66 3.24 -5.87
CA VAL A 37 6.13 2.05 -6.55
C VAL A 37 7.19 1.53 -7.53
N ILE A 38 7.66 0.30 -7.32
CA ILE A 38 8.60 -0.33 -8.26
C ILE A 38 7.91 -0.58 -9.61
N SER A 39 8.65 -0.35 -10.70
CA SER A 39 8.11 -0.37 -12.06
C SER A 39 8.25 -1.73 -12.76
N ASN A 40 8.96 -2.66 -12.16
CA ASN A 40 9.22 -4.00 -12.66
C ASN A 40 9.39 -5.00 -11.52
N LYS A 41 9.27 -6.29 -11.84
CA LYS A 41 9.57 -7.36 -10.88
C LYS A 41 11.05 -7.38 -10.56
N LEU A 42 11.38 -7.60 -9.29
CA LEU A 42 12.73 -7.72 -8.80
C LEU A 42 13.00 -9.16 -8.36
N TYR A 43 14.21 -9.63 -8.63
CA TYR A 43 14.60 -11.02 -8.38
C TYR A 43 15.80 -11.07 -7.45
N TYR A 44 15.95 -12.17 -6.71
CA TYR A 44 17.11 -12.40 -5.84
C TYR A 44 18.41 -12.36 -6.63
N LYS A 45 19.36 -11.54 -6.19
CA LYS A 45 20.72 -11.43 -6.74
C LYS A 45 21.70 -12.36 -6.05
N ILE A 46 21.40 -12.77 -4.84
CA ILE A 46 22.18 -13.69 -4.02
C ILE A 46 21.26 -14.74 -3.42
N ASP A 47 21.82 -15.90 -3.10
CA ASP A 47 21.10 -16.93 -2.34
C ASP A 47 20.78 -16.44 -0.93
N ASP A 48 19.72 -16.94 -0.32
CA ASP A 48 19.38 -16.65 1.06
C ASP A 48 19.20 -17.94 1.87
N PRO A 49 20.09 -18.21 2.83
CA PRO A 49 21.34 -17.52 3.11
C PRO A 49 22.39 -17.76 1.99
N PRO A 50 23.39 -16.87 1.85
CA PRO A 50 24.39 -16.97 0.77
C PRO A 50 25.44 -18.07 0.98
N PHE A 51 25.53 -18.64 2.16
CA PHE A 51 26.42 -19.75 2.55
C PHE A 51 25.77 -20.58 3.66
N ASN A 52 26.30 -21.76 3.93
CA ASN A 52 25.91 -22.52 5.11
C ASN A 52 26.30 -21.74 6.36
N LYS A 53 25.39 -21.46 7.26
CA LYS A 53 25.63 -20.65 8.45
C LYS A 53 25.28 -21.39 9.75
N ALA A 54 26.04 -21.13 10.81
CA ALA A 54 25.74 -21.62 12.14
C ALA A 54 24.42 -21.02 12.66
N ALA A 55 23.51 -21.88 13.10
CA ALA A 55 22.22 -21.47 13.68
C ALA A 55 22.37 -21.04 15.15
N MET A 56 23.44 -21.44 15.81
CA MET A 56 23.72 -21.14 17.22
C MET A 56 25.21 -21.20 17.56
N ASP A 57 25.55 -20.70 18.73
CA ASP A 57 26.92 -20.78 19.27
C ASP A 57 27.20 -22.19 19.72
N GLY A 58 28.41 -22.72 19.38
CA GLY A 58 28.76 -24.08 19.73
C GLY A 58 30.10 -24.56 19.19
N TYR A 59 30.24 -25.87 19.15
CA TYR A 59 31.40 -26.58 18.59
C TYR A 59 30.98 -27.22 17.27
N GLY A 60 31.63 -26.81 16.17
CA GLY A 60 31.41 -27.38 14.83
C GLY A 60 32.38 -28.52 14.56
N TYR A 61 31.92 -29.65 14.09
CA TYR A 61 32.69 -30.86 13.81
C TYR A 61 32.06 -31.67 12.66
N TYR A 62 32.82 -32.63 12.15
CA TYR A 62 32.27 -33.67 11.29
C TYR A 62 31.76 -34.84 12.16
N ASP A 63 30.44 -35.05 12.11
CA ASP A 63 29.78 -36.13 12.86
C ASP A 63 30.07 -37.47 12.18
N ASN A 64 30.95 -38.23 12.76
CA ASN A 64 31.37 -39.60 12.36
C ASN A 64 30.94 -40.65 13.41
N GLY A 65 30.05 -40.28 14.34
CA GLY A 65 29.64 -41.10 15.48
C GLY A 65 30.52 -41.00 16.71
N SER A 66 31.68 -40.25 16.64
CA SER A 66 32.50 -39.93 17.81
C SER A 66 31.82 -38.89 18.69
N ARG A 67 32.10 -38.99 19.99
CA ARG A 67 31.69 -37.96 20.98
C ARG A 67 32.84 -37.15 21.53
N LYS A 68 34.07 -37.47 21.10
CA LYS A 68 35.30 -36.79 21.56
C LYS A 68 36.00 -36.17 20.35
N PHE A 69 36.26 -34.86 20.41
CA PHE A 69 36.93 -34.10 19.37
C PHE A 69 38.02 -33.22 19.97
N GLU A 70 39.21 -33.18 19.36
CA GLU A 70 40.25 -32.23 19.73
C GLU A 70 39.84 -30.80 19.38
N LEU A 71 39.84 -29.90 20.35
CA LEU A 71 39.46 -28.50 20.13
C LEU A 71 40.62 -27.74 19.52
N LEU A 72 40.47 -27.33 18.27
CA LEU A 72 41.42 -26.45 17.61
C LEU A 72 41.28 -25.02 18.17
N ASP A 73 42.40 -24.29 18.23
CA ASP A 73 42.40 -22.91 18.75
C ASP A 73 41.92 -21.91 17.70
N GLU A 74 40.75 -22.19 17.13
CA GLU A 74 40.12 -21.41 16.09
C GLU A 74 38.69 -21.05 16.49
N ILE A 75 38.35 -19.79 16.29
CA ILE A 75 36.97 -19.26 16.54
C ILE A 75 36.45 -18.68 15.26
N PHE A 76 35.30 -19.19 14.81
CA PHE A 76 34.55 -18.66 13.66
C PHE A 76 33.41 -17.76 14.15
N SER A 77 33.47 -16.52 13.75
CA SER A 77 32.41 -15.55 14.01
C SER A 77 31.78 -15.04 12.71
N ALA A 78 30.63 -14.41 12.80
CA ALA A 78 30.02 -13.75 11.65
C ALA A 78 31.00 -12.73 11.04
N GLY A 79 31.12 -12.76 9.70
CA GLY A 79 32.10 -11.94 8.97
C GLY A 79 33.56 -12.50 8.93
N SER A 80 33.82 -13.66 9.52
CA SER A 80 35.10 -14.34 9.35
C SER A 80 35.28 -14.79 7.89
N ASN A 81 36.44 -14.46 7.29
CA ASN A 81 36.80 -14.83 5.91
C ASN A 81 37.64 -16.12 5.83
N LYS A 82 37.74 -16.87 6.93
CA LYS A 82 38.54 -18.10 6.97
C LYS A 82 37.76 -19.22 6.26
N THR A 83 38.00 -19.40 4.96
CA THR A 83 37.37 -20.46 4.15
C THR A 83 38.19 -21.75 4.10
N ASP A 84 39.51 -21.66 4.38
CA ASP A 84 40.49 -22.72 4.06
C ASP A 84 40.90 -23.58 5.28
N ILE A 85 40.08 -23.60 6.34
CA ILE A 85 40.35 -24.45 7.48
C ILE A 85 39.80 -25.85 7.21
N ASN A 86 40.71 -26.79 7.07
CA ASN A 86 40.37 -28.20 7.02
C ASN A 86 40.26 -28.75 8.46
N VAL A 87 39.05 -28.81 8.99
CA VAL A 87 38.83 -29.44 10.31
C VAL A 87 38.88 -30.94 10.11
N LEU A 88 39.94 -31.57 10.68
CA LEU A 88 40.12 -33.02 10.60
C LEU A 88 38.97 -33.78 11.29
N GLU A 89 38.70 -35.04 10.89
CA GLU A 89 37.57 -35.83 11.36
C GLU A 89 37.38 -35.94 12.88
N ASN A 90 38.49 -35.89 13.64
CA ASN A 90 38.43 -35.96 15.12
C ASN A 90 38.68 -34.60 15.79
N CYS A 91 38.57 -33.52 15.04
CA CYS A 91 38.74 -32.15 15.53
C CYS A 91 37.44 -31.38 15.51
N CYS A 92 37.36 -30.34 16.32
CA CYS A 92 36.26 -29.36 16.31
C CYS A 92 36.81 -27.95 16.46
N ILE A 93 35.97 -26.99 16.10
CA ILE A 93 36.23 -25.55 16.24
C ILE A 93 35.10 -24.88 17.03
N LYS A 94 35.39 -23.74 17.65
CA LYS A 94 34.35 -22.86 18.15
C LYS A 94 33.70 -22.10 17.00
N ILE A 95 32.40 -22.11 16.96
CA ILE A 95 31.64 -21.41 15.92
C ILE A 95 30.52 -20.61 16.56
N MET A 96 30.35 -19.36 16.12
CA MET A 96 29.31 -18.46 16.63
C MET A 96 28.17 -18.35 15.65
N THR A 97 26.99 -18.04 16.16
CA THR A 97 25.79 -17.84 15.40
C THR A 97 26.01 -16.89 14.21
N GLY A 98 25.54 -17.28 13.04
CA GLY A 98 25.68 -16.49 11.81
C GLY A 98 27.04 -16.64 11.11
N ALA A 99 28.03 -17.34 11.72
CA ALA A 99 29.29 -17.63 11.07
C ALA A 99 29.10 -18.57 9.87
N MET A 100 29.90 -18.40 8.83
CA MET A 100 30.00 -19.35 7.73
C MET A 100 30.56 -20.69 8.26
N VAL A 101 29.85 -21.77 7.96
CA VAL A 101 30.25 -23.12 8.34
C VAL A 101 31.18 -23.68 7.27
N PRO A 102 32.40 -24.12 7.62
CA PRO A 102 33.29 -24.83 6.68
C PRO A 102 32.63 -26.08 6.08
N ASP A 103 32.96 -26.40 4.83
CA ASP A 103 32.31 -27.47 4.05
C ASP A 103 32.45 -28.87 4.68
N ASN A 104 33.51 -29.09 5.44
CA ASN A 104 33.78 -30.35 6.12
C ASN A 104 33.18 -30.44 7.55
N ILE A 105 32.35 -29.48 7.95
CA ILE A 105 31.58 -29.53 9.20
C ILE A 105 30.12 -29.79 8.83
N ASN A 106 29.52 -30.83 9.39
CA ASN A 106 28.16 -31.21 9.15
C ASN A 106 27.23 -31.12 10.38
N LYS A 107 27.82 -30.79 11.57
CA LYS A 107 27.07 -30.66 12.81
C LYS A 107 27.69 -29.63 13.75
N ILE A 108 26.85 -28.95 14.50
CA ILE A 108 27.24 -28.01 15.56
C ILE A 108 26.50 -28.42 16.84
N SER A 109 27.27 -28.74 17.90
CA SER A 109 26.70 -28.90 19.24
C SER A 109 26.80 -27.62 20.03
N LYS A 110 25.73 -27.23 20.73
CA LYS A 110 25.74 -26.05 21.61
C LYS A 110 26.83 -26.17 22.66
N PHE A 111 27.30 -25.01 23.12
CA PHE A 111 28.32 -25.01 24.21
C PHE A 111 27.78 -25.73 25.46
N GLU A 112 26.50 -25.61 25.76
CA GLU A 112 25.85 -26.22 26.93
C GLU A 112 25.73 -27.76 26.83
N ALA A 113 25.70 -28.26 25.58
CA ALA A 113 25.59 -29.70 25.30
C ALA A 113 26.95 -30.43 25.26
N ALA A 114 28.03 -29.74 25.65
CA ALA A 114 29.37 -30.33 25.60
C ALA A 114 30.22 -29.92 26.82
N ASP A 115 31.16 -30.77 27.22
CA ASP A 115 32.21 -30.48 28.23
C ASP A 115 33.56 -30.32 27.56
N ILE A 116 34.40 -29.43 28.12
CA ILE A 116 35.79 -29.32 27.74
C ILE A 116 36.63 -30.03 28.81
N VAL A 117 37.53 -30.92 28.37
CA VAL A 117 38.49 -31.59 29.21
C VAL A 117 39.89 -31.37 28.65
N GLU A 118 40.86 -31.08 29.52
CA GLU A 118 42.25 -30.96 29.14
C GLU A 118 43.01 -32.29 29.42
N GLU A 119 43.60 -32.86 28.38
CA GLU A 119 44.34 -34.12 28.45
C GLU A 119 45.68 -33.95 27.71
N ASN A 120 46.83 -34.24 28.40
CA ASN A 120 48.16 -34.16 27.82
C ASN A 120 48.49 -32.81 27.14
N GLY A 121 48.01 -31.70 27.70
CA GLY A 121 48.23 -30.36 27.17
C GLY A 121 47.38 -29.99 25.95
N LYS A 122 46.40 -30.82 25.59
CA LYS A 122 45.42 -30.58 24.55
C LYS A 122 44.02 -30.50 25.14
N LYS A 123 43.16 -29.66 24.54
CA LYS A 123 41.75 -29.53 24.92
C LYS A 123 40.89 -30.42 24.05
N TYR A 124 39.97 -31.14 24.65
CA TYR A 124 39.01 -32.00 23.98
C TYR A 124 37.59 -31.59 24.36
N VAL A 125 36.67 -31.63 23.38
CA VAL A 125 35.24 -31.41 23.54
C VAL A 125 34.55 -32.78 23.60
N TYR A 126 33.80 -33.02 24.65
CA TYR A 126 32.97 -34.21 24.82
C TYR A 126 31.48 -33.81 24.65
N VAL A 127 30.86 -34.29 23.56
CA VAL A 127 29.44 -34.05 23.30
C VAL A 127 28.59 -34.98 24.19
N LYS A 128 27.77 -34.41 25.08
CA LYS A 128 26.97 -35.13 26.07
C LYS A 128 25.73 -35.76 25.51
N GLU A 129 24.99 -35.00 24.66
CA GLU A 129 23.68 -35.35 24.15
C GLU A 129 23.65 -35.28 22.62
N GLU A 130 22.92 -36.19 22.00
CA GLU A 130 22.58 -36.06 20.58
C GLU A 130 21.48 -35.04 20.41
N GLU A 131 21.78 -33.95 19.75
CA GLU A 131 20.76 -33.01 19.32
C GLU A 131 20.10 -33.53 18.03
N ASN A 132 18.76 -33.41 17.96
CA ASN A 132 17.96 -33.84 16.79
C ASN A 132 18.19 -32.93 15.56
N SER A 133 18.89 -31.82 15.72
CA SER A 133 19.22 -30.85 14.69
C SER A 133 20.72 -30.78 14.46
N ASN A 134 21.14 -30.58 13.22
CA ASN A 134 22.54 -30.32 12.90
C ASN A 134 22.98 -28.89 13.24
N ASN A 135 22.03 -28.02 13.60
CA ASN A 135 22.25 -26.60 13.94
C ASN A 135 22.98 -25.80 12.84
N ILE A 136 22.81 -26.21 11.59
CA ILE A 136 23.34 -25.56 10.39
C ILE A 136 22.16 -25.18 9.50
N ILE A 137 22.08 -23.90 9.14
CA ILE A 137 21.14 -23.41 8.14
C ILE A 137 21.87 -23.49 6.79
N LEU A 138 21.36 -24.35 5.92
CA LEU A 138 21.99 -24.57 4.62
C LEU A 138 21.79 -23.37 3.68
N LYS A 139 22.79 -23.13 2.82
CA LYS A 139 22.72 -22.18 1.72
C LYS A 139 21.43 -22.37 0.90
N SER A 140 20.81 -21.28 0.47
CA SER A 140 19.63 -21.27 -0.41
C SER A 140 18.37 -21.93 0.18
N THR A 141 18.28 -22.09 1.52
CA THR A 141 17.08 -22.69 2.16
C THR A 141 15.86 -21.78 2.07
N SER A 142 16.05 -20.48 2.09
CA SER A 142 14.94 -19.51 2.02
C SER A 142 14.64 -19.14 0.57
N SER A 143 15.65 -18.81 -0.23
CA SER A 143 15.49 -18.41 -1.64
C SER A 143 16.79 -18.61 -2.42
N LYS A 144 16.66 -18.75 -3.74
CA LYS A 144 17.79 -18.89 -4.69
C LYS A 144 17.91 -17.68 -5.58
N ILE A 145 19.10 -17.46 -6.11
CA ILE A 145 19.34 -16.49 -7.19
C ILE A 145 18.30 -16.72 -8.30
N GLY A 146 17.62 -15.65 -8.73
CA GLY A 146 16.60 -15.69 -9.79
C GLY A 146 15.18 -15.95 -9.30
N ASP A 147 14.97 -16.31 -8.05
CA ASP A 147 13.62 -16.37 -7.48
C ASP A 147 13.01 -14.97 -7.42
N LEU A 148 11.67 -14.87 -7.45
CA LEU A 148 10.97 -13.60 -7.34
C LEU A 148 11.16 -13.01 -5.93
N LEU A 149 11.80 -11.84 -5.86
CA LEU A 149 12.00 -11.10 -4.61
C LEU A 149 10.80 -10.22 -4.29
N LEU A 150 10.40 -9.36 -5.25
CA LEU A 150 9.23 -8.49 -5.15
C LEU A 150 8.51 -8.37 -6.49
N ASP A 151 7.17 -8.41 -6.46
CA ASP A 151 6.32 -8.02 -7.59
C ASP A 151 6.02 -6.51 -7.53
N ILE A 152 5.46 -5.95 -8.59
CA ILE A 152 5.09 -4.52 -8.68
C ILE A 152 4.18 -4.17 -7.51
N LYS A 153 4.66 -3.28 -6.66
CA LYS A 153 3.97 -2.85 -5.44
C LYS A 153 4.50 -1.51 -4.94
N ARG A 154 3.78 -0.88 -4.04
CA ARG A 154 4.28 0.21 -3.21
C ARG A 154 5.17 -0.35 -2.11
N LEU A 155 6.37 0.22 -1.97
CA LEU A 155 7.37 -0.28 -1.04
C LEU A 155 7.10 0.18 0.39
N GLU A 156 7.12 -0.79 1.30
CA GLU A 156 7.09 -0.58 2.75
C GLU A 156 8.50 -0.77 3.34
N ALA A 157 8.67 -0.50 4.65
CA ALA A 157 9.97 -0.58 5.31
C ALA A 157 10.60 -1.97 5.23
N GLU A 158 9.79 -3.03 5.33
CA GLU A 158 10.21 -4.43 5.23
C GLU A 158 10.71 -4.76 3.82
N ASP A 159 10.10 -4.19 2.79
CA ASP A 159 10.55 -4.36 1.40
C ASP A 159 11.91 -3.69 1.18
N ILE A 160 12.13 -2.48 1.73
CA ILE A 160 13.41 -1.79 1.69
C ILE A 160 14.51 -2.61 2.37
N SER A 161 14.23 -3.16 3.55
CA SER A 161 15.15 -4.04 4.27
C SER A 161 15.52 -5.27 3.44
N ARG A 162 14.51 -5.91 2.81
CA ARG A 162 14.71 -7.08 1.94
C ARG A 162 15.56 -6.76 0.70
N LEU A 163 15.32 -5.60 0.07
CA LEU A 163 16.12 -5.14 -1.06
C LEU A 163 17.56 -4.84 -0.64
N ALA A 164 17.75 -4.18 0.49
CA ALA A 164 19.07 -3.86 1.04
C ALA A 164 19.87 -5.14 1.36
N SER A 165 19.25 -6.13 2.02
CA SER A 165 19.89 -7.42 2.31
C SER A 165 20.26 -8.20 1.04
N ASN A 166 19.64 -7.90 -0.08
CA ASN A 166 19.91 -8.51 -1.38
C ASN A 166 20.84 -7.65 -2.26
N GLY A 167 21.44 -6.58 -1.71
CA GLY A 167 22.47 -5.77 -2.34
C GLY A 167 21.95 -4.77 -3.38
N PHE A 168 20.67 -4.38 -3.33
CA PHE A 168 20.14 -3.32 -4.18
C PHE A 168 20.53 -1.95 -3.62
N SER A 169 21.30 -1.17 -4.37
CA SER A 169 21.60 0.24 -4.06
C SER A 169 20.64 1.19 -4.74
N GLU A 170 20.13 0.81 -5.91
CA GLU A 170 19.21 1.57 -6.73
C GLU A 170 18.13 0.65 -7.32
N ILE A 171 16.96 1.22 -7.57
CA ILE A 171 15.81 0.52 -8.17
C ILE A 171 15.08 1.43 -9.14
N GLU A 172 14.41 0.83 -10.13
CA GLU A 172 13.53 1.54 -11.06
C GLU A 172 12.13 1.64 -10.46
N VAL A 173 11.60 2.86 -10.41
CA VAL A 173 10.26 3.17 -9.90
C VAL A 173 9.45 3.96 -10.93
N PHE A 174 8.13 3.95 -10.79
CA PHE A 174 7.30 4.91 -11.51
C PHE A 174 7.49 6.30 -10.92
N LYS A 175 7.64 7.33 -11.78
CA LYS A 175 7.50 8.72 -11.36
C LYS A 175 6.09 8.96 -10.86
N SER A 176 5.96 9.63 -9.71
CA SER A 176 4.66 10.03 -9.19
C SER A 176 3.97 10.99 -10.17
N PRO A 177 2.67 10.78 -10.50
CA PRO A 177 1.95 11.73 -11.34
C PRO A 177 1.81 13.07 -10.63
N LYS A 178 1.87 14.16 -11.40
CA LYS A 178 1.56 15.50 -10.91
C LYS A 178 0.04 15.65 -10.82
N VAL A 179 -0.46 16.01 -9.65
CA VAL A 179 -1.90 16.10 -9.38
C VAL A 179 -2.28 17.52 -9.01
N ALA A 180 -3.28 18.08 -9.68
CA ALA A 180 -3.93 19.33 -9.31
C ALA A 180 -5.22 19.06 -8.52
N VAL A 181 -5.45 19.82 -7.47
CA VAL A 181 -6.70 19.82 -6.70
C VAL A 181 -7.31 21.21 -6.77
N ILE A 182 -8.57 21.30 -7.17
CA ILE A 182 -9.33 22.54 -7.35
C ILE A 182 -10.63 22.40 -6.57
N SER A 183 -10.93 23.31 -5.66
CA SER A 183 -12.24 23.40 -5.00
C SER A 183 -13.11 24.43 -5.73
N THR A 184 -14.37 24.13 -6.02
CA THR A 184 -15.32 25.09 -6.59
C THR A 184 -16.66 25.03 -5.90
N GLY A 185 -17.23 26.21 -5.66
CA GLY A 185 -18.52 26.41 -5.00
C GLY A 185 -18.68 27.86 -4.54
N SER A 186 -19.79 28.46 -4.88
CA SER A 186 -20.08 29.84 -4.47
C SER A 186 -20.25 30.00 -2.94
N GLU A 187 -20.51 28.90 -2.24
CA GLU A 187 -20.64 28.82 -0.78
C GLU A 187 -19.28 28.79 -0.04
N LEU A 188 -18.19 28.50 -0.75
CA LEU A 188 -16.89 28.25 -0.12
C LEU A 188 -16.17 29.55 0.23
N ILE A 189 -15.45 29.51 1.35
CA ILE A 189 -14.55 30.57 1.81
C ILE A 189 -13.24 29.93 2.28
N GLU A 190 -12.13 30.65 2.11
CA GLU A 190 -10.81 30.20 2.57
C GLU A 190 -10.73 30.18 4.10
N ILE A 191 -10.01 29.20 4.64
CA ILE A 191 -9.73 29.13 6.07
C ILE A 191 -8.94 30.38 6.53
N GLY A 192 -9.21 30.81 7.75
CA GLY A 192 -8.61 32.03 8.31
C GLY A 192 -9.39 33.31 8.01
N ASN A 193 -10.26 33.34 7.02
CA ASN A 193 -11.18 34.46 6.80
C ASN A 193 -12.37 34.41 7.74
N LYS A 194 -13.00 35.56 7.99
CA LYS A 194 -14.24 35.65 8.81
C LYS A 194 -15.38 34.92 8.07
N LEU A 195 -16.03 33.98 8.75
CA LEU A 195 -17.16 33.26 8.18
C LEU A 195 -18.36 34.21 7.96
N GLU A 196 -18.83 34.27 6.75
CA GLU A 196 -19.99 35.02 6.34
C GLU A 196 -21.27 34.17 6.40
N ILE A 197 -22.44 34.83 6.49
CA ILE A 197 -23.72 34.11 6.49
C ILE A 197 -23.91 33.40 5.13
N GLY A 198 -24.27 32.12 5.16
CA GLY A 198 -24.45 31.29 3.96
C GLY A 198 -23.16 30.74 3.35
N LYS A 199 -22.01 31.01 3.96
CA LYS A 199 -20.71 30.44 3.55
C LYS A 199 -20.26 29.30 4.47
N ILE A 200 -19.40 28.46 3.95
CA ILE A 200 -18.70 27.39 4.69
C ILE A 200 -17.23 27.41 4.31
N TYR A 201 -16.36 26.95 5.22
CA TYR A 201 -14.94 26.80 4.91
C TYR A 201 -14.71 25.62 3.97
N ASP A 202 -13.77 25.76 3.03
CA ASP A 202 -13.32 24.64 2.23
C ASP A 202 -12.54 23.63 3.08
N SER A 203 -13.15 22.52 3.39
CA SER A 203 -12.50 21.38 4.07
C SER A 203 -12.09 20.28 3.09
N ASN A 204 -12.73 20.23 1.92
CA ASN A 204 -12.52 19.15 0.95
C ASN A 204 -11.18 19.25 0.25
N GLY A 205 -10.72 20.46 -0.11
CA GLY A 205 -9.40 20.65 -0.69
C GLY A 205 -8.31 20.07 0.20
N PHE A 206 -8.38 20.33 1.51
CA PHE A 206 -7.46 19.76 2.50
C PHE A 206 -7.61 18.24 2.65
N LEU A 207 -8.85 17.73 2.67
CA LEU A 207 -9.11 16.30 2.72
C LEU A 207 -8.44 15.58 1.54
N ILE A 208 -8.68 16.07 0.32
CA ILE A 208 -8.18 15.47 -0.92
C ILE A 208 -6.65 15.44 -0.93
N VAL A 209 -6.01 16.59 -0.67
CA VAL A 209 -4.54 16.70 -0.64
C VAL A 209 -3.93 15.71 0.36
N ASN A 210 -4.50 15.63 1.57
CA ASN A 210 -3.95 14.72 2.59
C ASN A 210 -4.24 13.24 2.26
N LYS A 211 -5.41 12.93 1.68
CA LYS A 211 -5.69 11.57 1.23
C LYS A 211 -4.81 11.09 0.08
N LEU A 212 -4.30 11.99 -0.75
CA LEU A 212 -3.30 11.66 -1.77
C LEU A 212 -1.92 11.38 -1.15
N LYS A 213 -1.56 12.08 -0.07
CA LYS A 213 -0.33 11.80 0.69
C LYS A 213 -0.29 10.40 1.31
N ASP A 214 -1.45 9.80 1.66
CA ASP A 214 -1.50 8.41 2.14
C ASP A 214 -0.89 7.42 1.13
N ILE A 215 -0.87 7.77 -0.16
CA ILE A 215 -0.28 6.99 -1.24
C ILE A 215 0.96 7.64 -1.87
N ASP A 216 1.66 8.48 -1.11
CA ASP A 216 2.89 9.19 -1.52
C ASP A 216 2.72 10.01 -2.82
N ILE A 217 1.58 10.66 -2.97
CA ILE A 217 1.30 11.57 -4.07
C ILE A 217 1.21 13.00 -3.55
N ASP A 218 2.19 13.81 -3.91
CA ASP A 218 2.11 15.26 -3.72
C ASP A 218 1.18 15.88 -4.75
N SER A 219 0.36 16.82 -4.30
CA SER A 219 -0.58 17.52 -5.16
C SER A 219 -0.52 19.03 -4.97
N LYS A 220 -0.70 19.77 -6.08
CA LYS A 220 -0.81 21.23 -6.04
C LYS A 220 -2.26 21.61 -5.80
N PHE A 221 -2.52 22.28 -4.67
CA PHE A 221 -3.83 22.84 -4.38
C PHE A 221 -3.95 24.23 -5.02
N TYR A 222 -4.90 24.40 -5.94
CA TYR A 222 -5.17 25.65 -6.67
C TYR A 222 -6.12 26.58 -5.90
N GLY A 223 -6.58 26.17 -4.70
CA GLY A 223 -7.50 26.96 -3.89
C GLY A 223 -8.96 26.85 -4.32
N ILE A 224 -9.75 27.82 -3.86
CA ILE A 224 -11.17 27.94 -4.20
C ILE A 224 -11.30 28.76 -5.48
N VAL A 225 -11.91 28.18 -6.48
CA VAL A 225 -12.21 28.82 -7.77
C VAL A 225 -13.69 29.10 -7.85
N LYS A 226 -14.06 30.33 -8.22
CA LYS A 226 -15.47 30.71 -8.39
C LYS A 226 -16.14 29.81 -9.43
N ASP A 227 -17.37 29.43 -9.17
CA ASP A 227 -18.20 28.62 -10.09
C ASP A 227 -18.73 29.49 -11.25
N GLU A 228 -17.80 30.06 -12.01
CA GLU A 228 -18.02 30.90 -13.18
C GLU A 228 -17.22 30.33 -14.34
N TYR A 229 -17.79 30.32 -15.55
CA TYR A 229 -17.21 29.65 -16.70
C TYR A 229 -15.79 30.12 -17.03
N ASP A 230 -15.55 31.42 -17.16
CA ASP A 230 -14.26 31.97 -17.58
C ASP A 230 -13.15 31.73 -16.57
N THR A 231 -13.48 31.85 -15.27
CA THR A 231 -12.57 31.61 -14.16
C THR A 231 -12.19 30.12 -14.11
N LEU A 232 -13.15 29.22 -14.17
CA LEU A 232 -12.93 27.77 -14.20
C LEU A 232 -12.13 27.36 -15.44
N TYR A 233 -12.46 27.91 -16.63
CA TYR A 233 -11.76 27.61 -17.85
C TYR A 233 -10.28 28.00 -17.75
N SER A 234 -9.97 29.20 -17.26
CA SER A 234 -8.59 29.67 -17.08
C SER A 234 -7.80 28.77 -16.15
N VAL A 235 -8.30 28.51 -14.95
CA VAL A 235 -7.59 27.73 -13.93
C VAL A 235 -7.43 26.26 -14.35
N ILE A 236 -8.47 25.63 -14.89
CA ILE A 236 -8.39 24.23 -15.34
C ILE A 236 -7.48 24.10 -16.57
N SER A 237 -7.49 25.08 -17.48
CA SER A 237 -6.57 25.12 -18.63
C SER A 237 -5.10 25.19 -18.17
N GLU A 238 -4.79 26.03 -17.17
CA GLU A 238 -3.46 26.10 -16.56
C GLU A 238 -3.08 24.80 -15.87
N ALA A 239 -3.97 24.27 -15.03
CA ALA A 239 -3.76 23.01 -14.31
C ALA A 239 -3.47 21.84 -15.26
N LEU A 240 -4.17 21.77 -16.42
CA LEU A 240 -3.94 20.75 -17.45
C LEU A 240 -2.56 20.85 -18.14
N LYS A 241 -1.94 22.02 -18.19
CA LYS A 241 -0.59 22.17 -18.74
C LYS A 241 0.48 21.60 -17.81
N GLU A 242 0.30 21.79 -16.51
CA GLU A 242 1.30 21.48 -15.49
C GLU A 242 1.17 20.10 -14.85
N ASN A 243 -0.05 19.52 -14.88
CA ASN A 243 -0.36 18.30 -14.13
C ASN A 243 -0.88 17.18 -15.04
N ASP A 244 -0.74 15.96 -14.59
CA ASP A 244 -1.19 14.74 -15.27
C ASP A 244 -2.63 14.38 -14.90
N ILE A 245 -3.02 14.68 -13.65
CA ILE A 245 -4.33 14.38 -13.10
C ILE A 245 -4.91 15.67 -12.49
N ILE A 246 -6.14 16.00 -12.85
CA ILE A 246 -6.89 17.13 -12.31
C ILE A 246 -8.08 16.61 -11.52
N ILE A 247 -8.24 17.06 -10.28
CA ILE A 247 -9.37 16.74 -9.41
C ILE A 247 -10.12 18.05 -9.15
N VAL A 248 -11.34 18.13 -9.63
CA VAL A 248 -12.28 19.25 -9.36
C VAL A 248 -13.30 18.80 -8.34
N ASN A 249 -13.32 19.43 -7.19
CA ASN A 249 -14.27 19.17 -6.12
C ASN A 249 -15.39 20.22 -6.12
N GLY A 250 -16.63 19.78 -6.24
CA GLY A 250 -17.81 20.65 -6.46
C GLY A 250 -18.09 20.89 -7.95
N GLY A 251 -19.17 21.62 -8.26
CA GLY A 251 -19.53 22.02 -9.62
C GLY A 251 -19.80 20.89 -10.63
N ILE A 252 -20.12 19.67 -10.20
CA ILE A 252 -20.30 18.49 -11.07
C ILE A 252 -21.68 17.83 -10.95
N SER A 253 -22.65 18.55 -10.42
CA SER A 253 -24.03 18.06 -10.27
C SER A 253 -24.68 17.74 -11.62
N PHE A 254 -25.85 17.11 -11.62
CA PHE A 254 -26.64 16.87 -12.83
C PHE A 254 -27.46 18.11 -13.29
N GLY A 255 -27.27 19.25 -12.62
CA GLY A 255 -27.96 20.50 -12.92
C GLY A 255 -27.50 21.15 -14.24
N THR A 256 -28.36 22.01 -14.78
CA THR A 256 -28.11 22.77 -16.02
C THR A 256 -27.09 23.90 -15.87
N MET A 257 -26.79 24.31 -14.64
CA MET A 257 -25.84 25.38 -14.28
C MET A 257 -24.43 24.87 -13.97
N ASP A 258 -24.08 23.66 -14.43
CA ASP A 258 -22.80 23.04 -14.16
C ASP A 258 -21.76 23.48 -15.19
N TYR A 259 -21.01 24.51 -14.86
CA TYR A 259 -19.97 25.07 -15.73
C TYR A 259 -18.77 24.10 -15.92
N SER A 260 -18.43 23.28 -14.93
CA SER A 260 -17.29 22.39 -15.00
C SER A 260 -17.34 21.43 -16.18
N LYS A 261 -18.48 20.82 -16.46
CA LYS A 261 -18.66 19.92 -17.64
C LYS A 261 -18.48 20.64 -18.96
N ARG A 262 -19.02 21.85 -19.08
CA ARG A 262 -18.87 22.67 -20.28
C ARG A 262 -17.41 23.07 -20.48
N VAL A 263 -16.72 23.41 -19.40
CA VAL A 263 -15.29 23.73 -19.40
C VAL A 263 -14.47 22.51 -19.85
N PHE A 264 -14.72 21.33 -19.26
CA PHE A 264 -14.01 20.10 -19.66
C PHE A 264 -14.18 19.81 -21.14
N ASN A 265 -15.40 19.87 -21.65
CA ASN A 265 -15.68 19.63 -23.06
C ASN A 265 -14.93 20.63 -23.99
N ASN A 266 -14.95 21.94 -23.64
CA ASN A 266 -14.27 22.98 -24.44
C ASN A 266 -12.73 22.91 -24.34
N LEU A 267 -12.19 22.27 -23.28
CA LEU A 267 -10.76 21.96 -23.15
C LEU A 267 -10.36 20.66 -23.87
N GLY A 268 -11.29 20.01 -24.57
CA GLY A 268 -11.04 18.79 -25.33
C GLY A 268 -10.93 17.53 -24.47
N VAL A 269 -11.60 17.52 -23.32
CA VAL A 269 -11.70 16.34 -22.46
C VAL A 269 -12.80 15.41 -22.96
N GLU A 270 -12.44 14.19 -23.29
CA GLU A 270 -13.38 13.12 -23.62
C GLU A 270 -14.03 12.61 -22.35
N LYS A 271 -15.34 12.77 -22.23
CA LYS A 271 -16.11 12.23 -21.11
C LYS A 271 -16.24 10.72 -21.23
N LEU A 272 -15.81 9.97 -20.22
CA LEU A 272 -15.91 8.51 -20.15
C LEU A 272 -16.98 8.03 -19.14
N CYS A 273 -17.21 8.81 -18.08
CA CYS A 273 -18.22 8.49 -17.07
C CYS A 273 -18.78 9.78 -16.47
N HIS A 274 -20.09 9.83 -16.26
CA HIS A 274 -20.75 10.82 -15.41
C HIS A 274 -21.98 10.21 -14.73
N GLY A 275 -21.86 10.01 -13.43
CA GLY A 275 -22.86 9.38 -12.59
C GLY A 275 -22.58 7.91 -12.32
N VAL A 276 -22.66 7.55 -11.04
CA VAL A 276 -22.42 6.21 -10.52
C VAL A 276 -23.57 5.76 -9.65
N LEU A 277 -23.92 4.48 -9.69
CA LEU A 277 -24.91 3.87 -8.81
C LEU A 277 -24.32 3.62 -7.41
N ILE A 278 -23.94 4.70 -6.75
CA ILE A 278 -23.30 4.73 -5.43
C ILE A 278 -23.98 5.74 -4.50
N LYS A 279 -23.89 5.51 -3.19
CA LYS A 279 -24.33 6.43 -2.13
C LYS A 279 -23.35 6.42 -0.96
N PRO A 280 -22.82 7.60 -0.58
CA PRO A 280 -22.87 8.87 -1.29
C PRO A 280 -21.95 8.87 -2.51
N GLY A 281 -22.00 9.92 -3.34
CA GLY A 281 -21.04 10.08 -4.44
C GLY A 281 -21.62 9.91 -5.84
N LYS A 282 -22.96 9.86 -5.97
CA LYS A 282 -23.68 9.70 -7.25
C LYS A 282 -23.18 10.58 -8.40
N PRO A 283 -22.92 11.91 -8.23
CA PRO A 283 -22.45 12.78 -9.32
C PRO A 283 -20.90 12.72 -9.47
N PHE A 284 -20.35 11.55 -9.71
CA PHE A 284 -18.95 11.38 -10.02
C PHE A 284 -18.73 11.55 -11.54
N TYR A 285 -17.66 12.25 -11.92
CA TYR A 285 -17.24 12.44 -13.31
C TYR A 285 -15.82 11.92 -13.51
N PHE A 286 -15.59 11.27 -14.66
CA PHE A 286 -14.28 10.92 -15.15
C PHE A 286 -14.17 11.17 -16.65
N GLY A 287 -13.09 11.85 -17.03
CA GLY A 287 -12.74 12.12 -18.42
C GLY A 287 -11.25 12.07 -18.63
N VAL A 288 -10.86 11.97 -19.89
CA VAL A 288 -9.45 11.91 -20.29
C VAL A 288 -9.16 12.89 -21.42
N LYS A 289 -7.92 13.34 -21.53
CA LYS A 289 -7.43 14.06 -22.70
C LYS A 289 -6.38 13.19 -23.39
N LYS A 290 -6.47 13.12 -24.71
CA LYS A 290 -5.60 12.30 -25.54
C LYS A 290 -4.68 13.19 -26.39
N ASP A 291 -3.49 12.67 -26.66
CA ASP A 291 -2.59 13.16 -27.69
C ASP A 291 -2.37 12.00 -28.69
N GLY A 292 -2.99 12.09 -29.84
CA GLY A 292 -3.16 10.95 -30.74
C GLY A 292 -3.93 9.81 -30.08
N SER A 293 -3.34 8.63 -30.02
CA SER A 293 -3.92 7.46 -29.36
C SER A 293 -3.57 7.35 -27.85
N LYS A 294 -2.64 8.18 -27.36
CA LYS A 294 -2.14 8.11 -25.98
C LYS A 294 -2.97 8.99 -25.06
N ILE A 295 -3.43 8.43 -23.95
CA ILE A 295 -4.03 9.20 -22.86
C ILE A 295 -2.89 9.86 -22.08
N ASN A 296 -2.91 11.20 -22.02
CA ASN A 296 -1.89 11.99 -21.35
C ASN A 296 -2.39 12.75 -20.12
N LYS A 297 -3.70 12.98 -20.01
CA LYS A 297 -4.31 13.63 -18.84
C LYS A 297 -5.57 12.90 -18.40
N ALA A 298 -5.83 12.90 -17.09
CA ALA A 298 -7.05 12.40 -16.49
C ALA A 298 -7.74 13.49 -15.66
N ILE A 299 -9.05 13.58 -15.74
CA ILE A 299 -9.84 14.59 -15.06
C ILE A 299 -10.93 13.91 -14.24
N PHE A 300 -10.95 14.22 -12.95
CA PHE A 300 -11.95 13.76 -12.01
C PHE A 300 -12.80 14.95 -11.57
N GLY A 301 -14.11 14.80 -11.64
CA GLY A 301 -15.05 15.64 -10.94
C GLY A 301 -15.64 14.86 -9.77
N ILE A 302 -15.53 15.39 -8.57
CA ILE A 302 -16.02 14.72 -7.36
C ILE A 302 -17.00 15.61 -6.58
N PRO A 303 -17.98 15.02 -5.86
CA PRO A 303 -19.03 15.76 -5.16
C PRO A 303 -18.48 16.73 -4.11
N GLY A 304 -19.15 17.86 -3.89
CA GLY A 304 -18.82 18.83 -2.83
C GLY A 304 -19.16 18.37 -1.40
N ASN A 305 -20.01 17.35 -1.21
CA ASN A 305 -20.24 16.82 0.14
C ASN A 305 -19.00 16.07 0.67
N PRO A 306 -18.51 16.37 1.88
CA PRO A 306 -17.24 15.82 2.39
C PRO A 306 -17.18 14.29 2.42
N PHE A 307 -18.25 13.63 2.86
CA PHE A 307 -18.26 12.18 2.89
C PHE A 307 -18.34 11.56 1.49
N ALA A 308 -19.04 12.22 0.57
CA ALA A 308 -19.08 11.80 -0.84
C ALA A 308 -17.73 12.01 -1.54
N SER A 309 -17.02 13.11 -1.21
CA SER A 309 -15.64 13.34 -1.67
C SER A 309 -14.70 12.23 -1.20
N LEU A 310 -14.72 11.91 0.10
CA LEU A 310 -13.93 10.83 0.67
C LEU A 310 -14.21 9.49 -0.01
N VAL A 311 -15.48 9.11 -0.17
CA VAL A 311 -15.88 7.88 -0.85
C VAL A 311 -15.37 7.86 -2.30
N SER A 312 -15.45 9.00 -3.00
CA SER A 312 -14.98 9.10 -4.40
C SER A 312 -13.45 8.95 -4.49
N ILE A 313 -12.70 9.55 -3.57
CA ILE A 313 -11.23 9.43 -3.51
C ILE A 313 -10.81 8.00 -3.23
N GLU A 314 -11.40 7.39 -2.19
CA GLU A 314 -11.03 6.05 -1.76
C GLU A 314 -11.42 4.96 -2.78
N ASN A 315 -12.53 5.15 -3.51
CA ASN A 315 -13.00 4.13 -4.43
C ASN A 315 -12.60 4.36 -5.89
N PHE A 316 -12.27 5.58 -6.32
CA PHE A 316 -12.01 5.86 -7.72
C PHE A 316 -10.66 6.51 -7.98
N VAL A 317 -10.31 7.59 -7.26
CA VAL A 317 -9.10 8.37 -7.55
C VAL A 317 -7.83 7.62 -7.14
N LYS A 318 -7.73 7.17 -5.89
CA LYS A 318 -6.58 6.38 -5.42
C LYS A 318 -6.38 5.08 -6.21
N PRO A 319 -7.45 4.28 -6.47
CA PRO A 319 -7.35 3.10 -7.34
C PRO A 319 -6.86 3.40 -8.74
N TYR A 320 -7.32 4.50 -9.36
CA TYR A 320 -6.85 4.92 -10.66
C TYR A 320 -5.35 5.24 -10.66
N ILE A 321 -4.89 6.04 -9.70
CA ILE A 321 -3.47 6.40 -9.56
C ILE A 321 -2.60 5.15 -9.36
N ASN A 322 -3.00 4.25 -8.48
CA ASN A 322 -2.32 2.99 -8.27
C ASN A 322 -2.27 2.14 -9.55
N ASN A 323 -3.37 2.08 -10.30
CA ASN A 323 -3.42 1.36 -11.56
C ASN A 323 -2.49 1.97 -12.63
N CYS A 324 -2.33 3.29 -12.69
CA CYS A 324 -1.36 3.95 -13.56
C CYS A 324 0.09 3.52 -13.23
N MET A 325 0.37 3.19 -11.99
CA MET A 325 1.66 2.67 -11.51
C MET A 325 1.72 1.12 -11.53
N GLY A 326 0.78 0.43 -12.18
CA GLY A 326 0.81 -1.02 -12.31
C GLY A 326 0.35 -1.80 -11.06
N ILE A 327 -0.04 -1.12 -9.99
CA ILE A 327 -0.61 -1.77 -8.82
C ILE A 327 -2.05 -2.17 -9.15
N ARG A 328 -2.34 -3.46 -9.09
CA ARG A 328 -3.72 -3.94 -9.23
C ARG A 328 -4.55 -3.42 -8.06
N TYR A 329 -5.71 -2.89 -8.39
CA TYR A 329 -6.70 -2.54 -7.39
C TYR A 329 -7.37 -3.82 -6.90
N ASP A 330 -6.86 -4.34 -5.80
CA ASP A 330 -7.59 -5.34 -5.03
C ASP A 330 -8.56 -4.60 -4.12
N ASN A 331 -9.85 -4.82 -4.36
CA ASN A 331 -10.90 -4.42 -3.42
C ASN A 331 -10.76 -5.29 -2.16
N CYS A 332 -9.70 -5.07 -1.38
CA CYS A 332 -9.52 -5.76 -0.11
C CYS A 332 -10.56 -5.24 0.88
N PHE A 333 -11.66 -5.97 0.97
CA PHE A 333 -12.62 -5.81 2.04
C PHE A 333 -12.38 -6.87 3.11
N TYR A 334 -12.29 -6.38 4.33
CA TYR A 334 -12.27 -7.23 5.52
C TYR A 334 -13.70 -7.51 5.97
N LYS A 335 -13.94 -8.64 6.63
CA LYS A 335 -15.25 -8.98 7.17
C LYS A 335 -15.25 -8.89 8.68
N PHE A 336 -16.14 -8.09 9.22
CA PHE A 336 -16.37 -7.95 10.65
C PHE A 336 -17.86 -8.01 10.96
N PRO A 337 -18.28 -8.55 12.13
CA PRO A 337 -19.67 -8.55 12.55
C PRO A 337 -20.16 -7.13 12.87
N LEU A 338 -21.36 -6.80 12.43
CA LEU A 338 -22.02 -5.53 12.72
C LEU A 338 -22.53 -5.52 14.17
N TYR A 339 -22.34 -4.42 14.89
CA TYR A 339 -22.76 -4.33 16.31
C TYR A 339 -24.27 -4.18 16.47
N GLU A 340 -24.94 -3.49 15.54
CA GLU A 340 -26.35 -3.12 15.58
C GLU A 340 -27.03 -3.38 14.24
N ASN A 341 -28.37 -3.44 14.26
CA ASN A 341 -29.12 -3.61 13.00
C ASN A 341 -28.96 -2.40 12.08
N TYR A 342 -28.78 -2.65 10.79
CA TYR A 342 -28.80 -1.64 9.76
C TYR A 342 -29.95 -1.86 8.78
N LYS A 343 -30.66 -0.75 8.42
CA LYS A 343 -31.75 -0.80 7.45
C LYS A 343 -31.73 0.42 6.56
N ARG A 344 -31.93 0.22 5.26
CA ARG A 344 -32.02 1.29 4.27
C ARG A 344 -33.28 1.18 3.40
N LYS A 345 -33.74 2.33 2.89
CA LYS A 345 -34.96 2.41 2.04
C LYS A 345 -34.68 2.04 0.58
N ASN A 346 -33.47 2.27 0.08
CA ASN A 346 -33.09 2.09 -1.33
C ASN A 346 -31.91 1.16 -1.46
N SER A 347 -32.12 0.02 -2.07
CA SER A 347 -31.09 -1.00 -2.35
C SER A 347 -30.61 -1.02 -3.81
N LYS A 348 -31.05 -0.08 -4.64
CA LYS A 348 -30.68 -0.03 -6.07
C LYS A 348 -29.28 0.52 -6.33
N VAL A 349 -28.58 0.96 -5.30
CA VAL A 349 -27.21 1.50 -5.37
C VAL A 349 -26.31 0.81 -4.36
N GLU A 350 -25.03 0.77 -4.66
CA GLU A 350 -24.01 0.42 -3.69
C GLU A 350 -23.89 1.55 -2.66
N GLU A 351 -23.85 1.22 -1.37
CA GLU A 351 -23.80 2.25 -0.31
C GLU A 351 -22.55 2.07 0.55
N TYR A 352 -21.93 3.20 0.86
CA TYR A 352 -20.83 3.29 1.83
C TYR A 352 -21.29 4.02 3.07
N TYR A 353 -20.94 3.50 4.23
CA TYR A 353 -21.32 4.06 5.52
C TYR A 353 -20.08 4.23 6.39
N PRO A 354 -19.92 5.38 7.10
CA PRO A 354 -18.78 5.60 7.97
C PRO A 354 -18.92 4.77 9.23
N VAL A 355 -17.83 4.13 9.63
CA VAL A 355 -17.82 3.24 10.78
C VAL A 355 -16.60 3.42 11.68
N ASP A 356 -16.79 3.09 12.95
CA ASP A 356 -15.79 2.86 13.97
C ASP A 356 -15.85 1.38 14.41
N PHE A 357 -14.99 0.98 15.32
CA PHE A 357 -14.98 -0.35 15.93
C PHE A 357 -15.21 -0.28 17.43
N ILE A 358 -15.95 -1.24 17.95
CA ILE A 358 -16.13 -1.47 19.38
C ILE A 358 -15.63 -2.87 19.73
N THR A 359 -14.81 -2.96 20.78
CA THR A 359 -14.29 -4.24 21.28
C THR A 359 -14.82 -4.50 22.67
N ASN A 360 -15.32 -5.71 22.91
CA ASN A 360 -15.77 -6.20 24.22
C ASN A 360 -15.38 -7.68 24.37
N ASP A 361 -15.83 -8.33 25.43
CA ASP A 361 -15.50 -9.74 25.75
C ASP A 361 -15.94 -10.73 24.66
N LYS A 362 -16.87 -10.34 23.78
CA LYS A 362 -17.37 -11.17 22.66
C LYS A 362 -16.62 -10.96 21.36
N GLY A 363 -15.71 -9.98 21.30
CA GLY A 363 -14.91 -9.69 20.12
C GLY A 363 -14.96 -8.23 19.66
N THR A 364 -14.52 -8.01 18.43
CA THR A 364 -14.51 -6.69 17.77
C THR A 364 -15.63 -6.61 16.75
N PHE A 365 -16.42 -5.54 16.83
CA PHE A 365 -17.62 -5.30 16.02
C PHE A 365 -17.55 -3.96 15.31
N VAL A 366 -18.21 -3.86 14.16
CA VAL A 366 -18.40 -2.62 13.42
C VAL A 366 -19.51 -1.79 14.06
N LYS A 367 -19.20 -0.55 14.40
CA LYS A 367 -20.15 0.42 14.95
C LYS A 367 -20.47 1.49 13.91
N LEU A 368 -21.74 1.70 13.63
CA LEU A 368 -22.20 2.75 12.72
C LEU A 368 -21.96 4.15 13.30
N LEU A 369 -21.55 5.09 12.46
CA LEU A 369 -21.40 6.49 12.83
C LEU A 369 -22.46 7.34 12.16
N ASP A 370 -23.18 8.16 12.93
CA ASP A 370 -24.14 9.10 12.37
C ASP A 370 -23.40 10.26 11.65
N TYR A 371 -23.79 10.52 10.40
CA TYR A 371 -23.21 11.60 9.58
C TYR A 371 -24.28 12.42 8.83
N LYS A 372 -25.57 12.08 9.00
CA LYS A 372 -26.66 12.70 8.25
C LYS A 372 -26.77 14.19 8.58
N GLY A 373 -26.79 15.01 7.51
CA GLY A 373 -26.90 16.47 7.65
C GLY A 373 -25.67 17.18 8.17
N SER A 374 -24.56 16.47 8.39
CA SER A 374 -23.31 17.07 8.82
C SER A 374 -22.48 17.58 7.63
N PHE A 375 -21.86 18.74 7.80
CA PHE A 375 -20.80 19.26 6.92
C PHE A 375 -19.41 18.70 7.27
N TYR A 376 -19.33 17.83 8.29
CA TYR A 376 -18.08 17.28 8.80
C TYR A 376 -18.07 15.76 8.64
N LEU A 377 -16.87 15.21 8.48
CA LEU A 377 -16.65 13.77 8.62
C LEU A 377 -16.77 13.39 10.11
N PRO A 378 -17.31 12.20 10.43
CA PRO A 378 -17.34 11.73 11.82
C PRO A 378 -15.92 11.64 12.41
N ALA A 379 -15.74 12.18 13.62
CA ALA A 379 -14.41 12.32 14.26
C ALA A 379 -13.68 10.99 14.47
N ASN A 380 -14.41 9.92 14.76
CA ASN A 380 -13.84 8.59 15.06
C ASN A 380 -13.95 7.60 13.88
N MET A 381 -14.12 8.11 12.67
CA MET A 381 -14.24 7.25 11.50
C MET A 381 -12.90 6.56 11.20
N LYS A 382 -12.91 5.24 11.17
CA LYS A 382 -11.73 4.40 10.87
C LYS A 382 -11.85 3.65 9.56
N ALA A 383 -13.08 3.46 9.09
CA ALA A 383 -13.32 2.65 7.90
C ALA A 383 -14.66 3.00 7.23
N LEU A 384 -14.82 2.47 6.03
CA LEU A 384 -16.05 2.49 5.26
C LEU A 384 -16.68 1.10 5.27
N MET A 385 -17.92 0.97 5.71
CA MET A 385 -18.73 -0.23 5.51
C MET A 385 -19.37 -0.17 4.13
N LYS A 386 -19.16 -1.22 3.34
CA LYS A 386 -19.78 -1.38 2.02
C LYS A 386 -21.04 -2.22 2.10
N ILE A 387 -22.09 -1.76 1.45
CA ILE A 387 -23.38 -2.45 1.38
C ILE A 387 -23.73 -2.64 -0.10
N ASN A 388 -23.76 -3.89 -0.54
CA ASN A 388 -23.98 -4.24 -1.92
C ASN A 388 -25.42 -3.95 -2.39
N ILE A 389 -25.60 -3.78 -3.69
CA ILE A 389 -26.91 -3.65 -4.32
C ILE A 389 -27.80 -4.85 -3.94
N GLY A 390 -29.09 -4.61 -3.70
CA GLY A 390 -30.06 -5.64 -3.33
C GLY A 390 -30.21 -5.86 -1.82
N ILE A 391 -29.25 -5.45 -1.00
CA ILE A 391 -29.32 -5.60 0.46
C ILE A 391 -30.09 -4.43 1.07
N ASN A 392 -31.23 -4.69 1.71
CA ASN A 392 -32.05 -3.67 2.39
C ASN A 392 -31.82 -3.62 3.90
N GLU A 393 -31.45 -4.75 4.50
CA GLU A 393 -31.30 -4.93 5.93
C GLU A 393 -30.11 -5.83 6.21
N ILE A 394 -29.37 -5.53 7.27
CA ILE A 394 -28.28 -6.33 7.83
C ILE A 394 -28.58 -6.42 9.34
N LYS A 395 -28.63 -7.61 9.88
CA LYS A 395 -28.89 -7.82 11.30
C LYS A 395 -27.61 -7.67 12.11
N ALA A 396 -27.75 -7.33 13.38
CA ALA A 396 -26.66 -7.35 14.32
C ALA A 396 -25.96 -8.72 14.29
N PHE A 397 -24.62 -8.69 14.39
CA PHE A 397 -23.71 -9.84 14.33
C PHE A 397 -23.56 -10.52 12.96
N GLU A 398 -24.25 -10.07 11.91
CA GLU A 398 -23.92 -10.46 10.55
C GLU A 398 -22.63 -9.77 10.08
N ASN A 399 -21.83 -10.50 9.30
CA ASN A 399 -20.58 -9.96 8.75
C ASN A 399 -20.84 -8.95 7.64
N VAL A 400 -20.16 -7.81 7.72
CA VAL A 400 -20.17 -6.73 6.72
C VAL A 400 -18.80 -6.53 6.11
N GLU A 401 -18.77 -6.01 4.89
CA GLU A 401 -17.54 -5.68 4.16
C GLU A 401 -17.01 -4.32 4.60
N ILE A 402 -15.76 -4.27 5.06
CA ILE A 402 -15.11 -3.09 5.61
C ILE A 402 -13.84 -2.77 4.82
N LYS A 403 -13.72 -1.50 4.41
CA LYS A 403 -12.51 -0.92 3.83
C LYS A 403 -11.91 0.08 4.81
N PHE A 404 -10.73 -0.19 5.32
CA PHE A 404 -9.96 0.79 6.10
C PHE A 404 -9.52 1.97 5.23
N ILE A 405 -9.44 3.17 5.85
CA ILE A 405 -9.15 4.43 5.14
C ILE A 405 -8.05 5.23 5.84
#